data_4bdf16fbdcc7d94e96b2162a0d26c765
#
_entry.id   4bdf16fbdcc7d94e96b2162a0d26c765
#
_cell.length_a   1.000
_cell.length_b   1.000
_cell.length_c   1.000
_cell.angle_alpha   90.00
_cell.angle_beta   90.00
_cell.angle_gamma   90.00
#
_symmetry.space_group_name_H-M   'P 1'
#
loop_
_entity.id
_entity.type
_entity.pdbx_description
1 polymer ?
#
loop_
_entity_poly.entity_id
_entity_poly.type
_entity_poly.pdbx_seq_one_letter_code
_entity_poly.pdbx_strand_id
1 'polypeptide(L)'
;TADIFFEDVLKALVFYGMPILAENNKPRLLYYLKRRGYRGYSMNRPDRIWNKLSATEKEIGGIPNTSEDIKQAHAAAIEAYINEYVGDLGDRYGDMYLQTTLEDWGRFNINNRTKHDATISSGLAIMACNKNKYRPIPERQKISIDLGFKRYDNTGVISKIIK
;
A
#
# COMPACT_ATOMS: atom_id res chain seq x y z
N THR A 1 -18.29 -13.27 -3.01
CA THR A 1 -18.02 -12.46 -4.22
C THR A 1 -16.76 -11.63 -4.02
N ALA A 2 -16.12 -11.19 -5.12
CA ALA A 2 -14.91 -10.36 -5.04
C ALA A 2 -15.14 -9.05 -4.29
N ASP A 3 -16.34 -8.48 -4.36
CA ASP A 3 -16.67 -7.22 -3.69
C ASP A 3 -16.72 -7.36 -2.17
N ILE A 4 -17.15 -8.52 -1.64
CA ILE A 4 -17.08 -8.80 -0.20
C ILE A 4 -15.62 -8.81 0.26
N PHE A 5 -14.76 -9.50 -0.47
CA PHE A 5 -13.33 -9.52 -0.17
C PHE A 5 -12.70 -8.12 -0.21
N PHE A 6 -13.05 -7.30 -1.20
CA PHE A 6 -12.53 -5.93 -1.29
C PHE A 6 -13.01 -5.05 -0.13
N GLU A 7 -14.25 -5.24 0.33
CA GLU A 7 -14.78 -4.54 1.50
C GLU A 7 -14.07 -4.99 2.78
N ASP A 8 -13.78 -6.27 2.94
CA ASP A 8 -13.06 -6.79 4.10
C ASP A 8 -11.60 -6.29 4.12
N VAL A 9 -10.93 -6.24 2.96
CA VAL A 9 -9.61 -5.60 2.84
C VAL A 9 -9.69 -4.13 3.24
N LEU A 10 -10.67 -3.36 2.74
CA LEU A 10 -10.83 -1.96 3.10
C LEU A 10 -11.04 -1.78 4.60
N LYS A 11 -11.90 -2.60 5.24
CA LYS A 11 -12.11 -2.56 6.70
C LYS A 11 -10.81 -2.82 7.45
N ALA A 12 -10.03 -3.82 7.03
CA ALA A 12 -8.74 -4.13 7.63
C ALA A 12 -7.76 -2.95 7.51
N LEU A 13 -7.64 -2.34 6.32
CA LEU A 13 -6.78 -1.19 6.11
C LEU A 13 -7.14 -0.01 7.02
N VAL A 14 -8.45 0.25 7.17
CA VAL A 14 -8.96 1.33 8.05
C VAL A 14 -8.72 0.97 9.52
N PHE A 15 -9.03 -0.27 9.92
CA PHE A 15 -8.88 -0.73 11.30
C PHE A 15 -7.43 -0.66 11.78
N TYR A 16 -6.49 -1.13 10.96
CA TYR A 16 -5.06 -1.09 11.30
C TYR A 16 -4.39 0.26 10.98
N GLY A 17 -5.06 1.15 10.27
CA GLY A 17 -4.47 2.42 9.83
C GLY A 17 -3.28 2.25 8.87
N MET A 18 -3.19 1.11 8.16
CA MET A 18 -2.05 0.75 7.34
C MET A 18 -2.40 0.69 5.85
N PRO A 19 -1.60 1.32 4.98
CA PRO A 19 -1.79 1.20 3.54
C PRO A 19 -1.29 -0.16 3.02
N ILE A 20 -1.75 -0.54 1.82
CA ILE A 20 -1.35 -1.75 1.12
C ILE A 20 -0.52 -1.43 -0.12
N LEU A 21 0.56 -2.14 -0.34
CA LEU A 21 1.25 -2.21 -1.62
C LEU A 21 0.77 -3.47 -2.36
N ALA A 22 -0.08 -3.28 -3.36
CA ALA A 22 -0.66 -4.38 -4.11
C ALA A 22 -0.17 -4.38 -5.56
N GLU A 23 -0.24 -5.55 -6.20
CA GLU A 23 -0.01 -5.64 -7.64
C GLU A 23 -1.10 -4.89 -8.42
N ASN A 24 -0.69 -4.11 -9.41
CA ASN A 24 -1.63 -3.39 -10.28
C ASN A 24 -1.88 -4.08 -11.63
N ASN A 25 -1.36 -5.29 -11.82
CA ASN A 25 -1.64 -6.11 -13.01
C ASN A 25 -3.12 -6.55 -13.06
N LYS A 26 -3.75 -6.71 -11.88
CA LYS A 26 -5.18 -6.99 -11.73
C LYS A 26 -5.78 -5.91 -10.82
N PRO A 27 -6.05 -4.70 -11.33
CA PRO A 27 -6.22 -3.51 -10.52
C PRO A 27 -7.62 -3.35 -9.89
N ARG A 28 -8.48 -4.37 -9.90
CA ARG A 28 -9.87 -4.29 -9.43
C ARG A 28 -9.99 -3.80 -7.99
N LEU A 29 -9.15 -4.32 -7.08
CA LEU A 29 -9.09 -3.88 -5.69
C LEU A 29 -8.70 -2.41 -5.59
N LEU A 30 -7.68 -1.99 -6.33
CA LEU A 30 -7.16 -0.62 -6.29
C LEU A 30 -8.20 0.39 -6.82
N TYR A 31 -8.90 0.04 -7.90
CA TYR A 31 -10.04 0.83 -8.38
C TYR A 31 -11.20 0.85 -7.39
N TYR A 32 -11.44 -0.26 -6.69
CA TYR A 32 -12.45 -0.29 -5.63
C TYR A 32 -12.09 0.70 -4.52
N LEU A 33 -10.87 0.66 -3.99
CA LEU A 33 -10.40 1.61 -2.96
C LEU A 33 -10.53 3.07 -3.44
N LYS A 34 -10.16 3.35 -4.70
CA LYS A 34 -10.29 4.69 -5.28
C LYS A 34 -11.76 5.14 -5.33
N ARG A 35 -12.66 4.31 -5.85
CA ARG A 35 -14.10 4.63 -5.95
C ARG A 35 -14.74 4.88 -4.58
N ARG A 36 -14.29 4.15 -3.56
CA ARG A 36 -14.75 4.32 -2.18
C ARG A 36 -14.15 5.53 -1.47
N GLY A 37 -13.26 6.30 -2.13
CA GLY A 37 -12.59 7.46 -1.55
C GLY A 37 -11.34 7.14 -0.71
N TYR A 38 -10.90 5.89 -0.71
CA TYR A 38 -9.77 5.40 0.09
C TYR A 38 -8.48 5.19 -0.73
N ARG A 39 -8.29 5.99 -1.79
CA ARG A 39 -7.07 5.93 -2.62
C ARG A 39 -5.78 6.07 -1.80
N GLY A 40 -5.82 6.81 -0.70
CA GLY A 40 -4.68 7.01 0.20
C GLY A 40 -4.16 5.72 0.85
N TYR A 41 -5.00 4.69 0.96
CA TYR A 41 -4.60 3.38 1.46
C TYR A 41 -3.93 2.49 0.39
N SER A 42 -3.90 2.89 -0.87
CA SER A 42 -3.13 2.22 -1.91
C SER A 42 -1.77 2.91 -2.08
N MET A 43 -0.70 2.24 -1.66
CA MET A 43 0.67 2.76 -1.78
C MET A 43 1.08 2.87 -3.24
N ASN A 44 1.88 3.87 -3.55
CA ASN A 44 2.67 3.88 -4.78
C ASN A 44 3.96 3.08 -4.55
N ARG A 45 4.61 2.66 -5.64
CA ARG A 45 5.92 2.00 -5.53
C ARG A 45 6.88 2.86 -4.72
N PRO A 46 7.50 2.27 -3.66
CA PRO A 46 8.37 3.02 -2.75
C PRO A 46 9.73 3.40 -3.37
N ASP A 47 10.16 2.72 -4.44
CA ASP A 47 11.44 2.91 -5.10
C ASP A 47 11.45 4.02 -6.16
N ARG A 48 10.29 4.61 -6.46
CA ARG A 48 10.16 5.68 -7.47
C ARG A 48 9.59 6.96 -6.93
N ILE A 49 10.14 8.07 -7.40
CA ILE A 49 9.58 9.39 -7.16
C ILE A 49 8.30 9.59 -7.99
N TRP A 50 7.38 10.39 -7.50
CA TRP A 50 6.07 10.66 -8.11
C TRP A 50 6.14 10.96 -9.61
N ASN A 51 7.10 11.77 -10.05
CA ASN A 51 7.21 12.19 -11.46
C ASN A 51 7.57 11.03 -12.41
N LYS A 52 8.19 9.96 -11.88
CA LYS A 52 8.59 8.78 -12.66
C LYS A 52 7.54 7.66 -12.64
N LEU A 53 6.41 7.86 -11.94
CA LEU A 53 5.32 6.90 -11.93
C LEU A 53 4.50 7.00 -13.22
N SER A 54 4.00 5.86 -13.69
CA SER A 54 3.05 5.80 -14.80
C SER A 54 1.72 6.48 -14.43
N ALA A 55 0.91 6.78 -15.44
CA ALA A 55 -0.43 7.35 -15.22
C ALA A 55 -1.30 6.45 -14.32
N THR A 56 -1.27 5.14 -14.55
CA THR A 56 -2.00 4.16 -13.76
C THR A 56 -1.52 4.12 -12.31
N GLU A 57 -0.20 4.11 -12.07
CA GLU A 57 0.35 4.14 -10.72
C GLU A 57 -0.04 5.42 -9.96
N LYS A 58 -0.05 6.57 -10.65
CA LYS A 58 -0.53 7.83 -10.06
C LYS A 58 -2.01 7.77 -9.71
N GLU A 59 -2.79 7.15 -10.58
CA GLU A 59 -4.24 7.08 -10.44
C GLU A 59 -4.68 6.16 -9.32
N ILE A 60 -4.21 4.93 -9.30
CA ILE A 60 -4.68 3.87 -8.39
C ILE A 60 -3.62 3.34 -7.43
N GLY A 61 -2.35 3.64 -7.62
CA GLY A 61 -1.24 3.08 -6.86
C GLY A 61 -0.84 1.69 -7.32
N GLY A 62 -0.26 0.95 -6.38
CA GLY A 62 0.22 -0.40 -6.62
C GLY A 62 1.57 -0.44 -7.33
N ILE A 63 2.01 -1.66 -7.63
CA ILE A 63 3.28 -1.94 -8.30
C ILE A 63 3.03 -2.91 -9.47
N PRO A 64 3.54 -2.62 -10.68
CA PRO A 64 3.49 -3.58 -11.78
C PRO A 64 4.50 -4.69 -11.50
N ASN A 65 4.05 -5.94 -11.39
CA ASN A 65 4.90 -7.08 -11.05
C ASN A 65 5.30 -7.90 -12.29
N THR A 66 5.55 -7.23 -13.41
CA THR A 66 5.84 -7.85 -14.70
C THR A 66 7.27 -7.65 -15.16
N SER A 67 7.94 -6.57 -14.79
CA SER A 67 9.31 -6.29 -15.21
C SER A 67 10.32 -7.12 -14.42
N GLU A 68 11.41 -7.48 -15.04
CA GLU A 68 12.50 -8.24 -14.42
C GLU A 68 13.11 -7.47 -13.23
N ASP A 69 13.31 -6.17 -13.35
CA ASP A 69 13.83 -5.32 -12.28
C ASP A 69 12.98 -5.41 -11.00
N ILE A 70 11.65 -5.45 -11.15
CA ILE A 70 10.74 -5.55 -10.00
C ILE A 70 10.82 -6.95 -9.38
N LYS A 71 10.91 -7.98 -10.19
CA LYS A 71 11.07 -9.36 -9.70
C LYS A 71 12.36 -9.50 -8.90
N GLN A 72 13.47 -8.96 -9.41
CA GLN A 72 14.76 -8.96 -8.72
C GLN A 72 14.69 -8.14 -7.42
N ALA A 73 14.11 -6.95 -7.45
CA ALA A 73 13.94 -6.12 -6.25
C ALA A 73 13.08 -6.81 -5.17
N HIS A 74 12.05 -7.54 -5.60
CA HIS A 74 11.19 -8.31 -4.72
C HIS A 74 11.94 -9.48 -4.07
N ALA A 75 12.71 -10.26 -4.85
CA ALA A 75 13.53 -11.35 -4.34
C ALA A 75 14.60 -10.84 -3.37
N ALA A 76 15.31 -9.77 -3.73
CA ALA A 76 16.32 -9.14 -2.89
C ALA A 76 15.75 -8.61 -1.57
N ALA A 77 14.51 -8.10 -1.58
CA ALA A 77 13.86 -7.65 -0.35
C ALA A 77 13.58 -8.81 0.62
N ILE A 78 13.14 -9.96 0.10
CA ILE A 78 12.91 -11.17 0.91
C ILE A 78 14.25 -11.69 1.45
N GLU A 79 15.27 -11.80 0.60
CA GLU A 79 16.61 -12.26 1.00
C GLU A 79 17.21 -11.38 2.11
N ALA A 80 17.12 -10.05 1.95
CA ALA A 80 17.57 -9.12 2.97
C ALA A 80 16.80 -9.29 4.30
N TYR A 81 15.48 -9.48 4.22
CA TYR A 81 14.66 -9.71 5.40
C TYR A 81 15.03 -11.02 6.11
N ILE A 82 15.24 -12.12 5.36
CA ILE A 82 15.65 -13.41 5.91
C ILE A 82 16.99 -13.25 6.61
N ASN A 83 17.98 -12.63 5.97
CA ASN A 83 19.32 -12.44 6.53
C ASN A 83 19.34 -11.55 7.78
N GLU A 84 18.39 -10.62 7.89
CA GLU A 84 18.35 -9.69 9.03
C GLU A 84 17.51 -10.19 10.20
N TYR A 85 16.40 -10.91 9.92
CA TYR A 85 15.38 -11.20 10.94
C TYR A 85 15.05 -12.67 11.10
N VAL A 86 15.44 -13.56 10.20
CA VAL A 86 15.05 -14.98 10.24
C VAL A 86 16.28 -15.85 10.48
N GLY A 87 16.16 -16.76 11.47
CA GLY A 87 17.21 -17.73 11.78
C GLY A 87 17.93 -17.45 13.10
N ASP A 88 18.98 -18.22 13.36
CA ASP A 88 19.79 -18.10 14.57
C ASP A 88 20.84 -16.98 14.39
N LEU A 89 20.47 -15.79 14.81
CA LEU A 89 21.34 -14.61 14.83
C LEU A 89 21.80 -14.31 16.27
N GLY A 90 22.21 -15.33 17.02
CA GLY A 90 22.58 -15.23 18.41
C GLY A 90 21.33 -15.18 19.31
N ASP A 91 21.10 -14.08 20.03
CA ASP A 91 19.94 -13.93 20.91
C ASP A 91 18.64 -13.56 20.19
N ARG A 92 18.65 -13.48 18.86
CA ARG A 92 17.49 -13.20 18.04
C ARG A 92 16.94 -14.48 17.43
N TYR A 93 15.80 -14.95 17.93
CA TYR A 93 15.01 -15.96 17.26
C TYR A 93 14.15 -15.30 16.19
N GLY A 94 14.06 -15.95 15.03
CA GLY A 94 13.41 -15.43 13.85
C GLY A 94 11.99 -14.90 14.08
N ASP A 95 11.72 -13.73 13.56
CA ASP A 95 10.44 -13.05 13.70
C ASP A 95 9.37 -13.55 12.73
N MET A 96 9.66 -14.57 11.92
CA MET A 96 8.70 -15.15 10.99
C MET A 96 8.04 -16.40 11.57
N TYR A 97 6.83 -16.26 12.04
CA TYR A 97 6.04 -17.34 12.66
C TYR A 97 5.11 -18.05 11.67
N LEU A 98 5.00 -17.58 10.44
CA LEU A 98 4.08 -18.11 9.45
C LEU A 98 4.75 -19.26 8.68
N GLN A 99 4.52 -20.50 9.10
CA GLN A 99 5.08 -21.69 8.47
C GLN A 99 4.82 -21.73 6.96
N THR A 100 3.61 -21.45 6.52
CA THR A 100 3.26 -21.43 5.09
C THR A 100 4.13 -20.47 4.28
N THR A 101 4.46 -19.31 4.85
CA THR A 101 5.33 -18.33 4.19
C THR A 101 6.77 -18.82 4.12
N LEU A 102 7.28 -19.42 5.21
CA LEU A 102 8.64 -20.00 5.22
C LEU A 102 8.79 -21.15 4.22
N GLU A 103 7.80 -22.05 4.15
CA GLU A 103 7.80 -23.14 3.18
C GLU A 103 7.75 -22.63 1.73
N ASP A 104 6.97 -21.58 1.48
CA ASP A 104 6.86 -20.99 0.14
C ASP A 104 8.14 -20.25 -0.25
N TRP A 105 8.79 -19.54 0.69
CA TRP A 105 10.11 -18.94 0.48
C TRP A 105 11.17 -19.97 0.15
N GLY A 106 11.19 -21.11 0.88
CA GLY A 106 12.15 -22.20 0.64
C GLY A 106 12.00 -22.90 -0.73
N ARG A 107 10.82 -22.79 -1.34
CA ARG A 107 10.51 -23.37 -2.66
C ARG A 107 10.46 -22.32 -3.77
N PHE A 108 10.64 -21.05 -3.42
CA PHE A 108 10.45 -19.95 -4.37
C PHE A 108 11.39 -20.03 -5.57
N ASN A 109 10.80 -19.92 -6.76
CA ASN A 109 11.54 -19.85 -8.01
C ASN A 109 11.12 -18.60 -8.77
N ILE A 110 12.05 -17.67 -8.95
CA ILE A 110 11.83 -16.39 -9.63
C ILE A 110 11.32 -16.55 -11.06
N ASN A 111 11.67 -17.65 -11.73
CA ASN A 111 11.25 -17.93 -13.10
C ASN A 111 9.85 -18.57 -13.16
N ASN A 112 9.32 -19.11 -12.04
CA ASN A 112 8.01 -19.72 -11.97
C ASN A 112 7.24 -19.24 -10.74
N ARG A 113 6.78 -18.00 -10.80
CA ARG A 113 6.15 -17.28 -9.66
C ARG A 113 4.67 -17.60 -9.44
N THR A 114 4.02 -18.30 -10.38
CA THR A 114 2.56 -18.48 -10.40
C THR A 114 2.02 -19.36 -9.28
N LYS A 115 2.87 -20.05 -8.54
CA LYS A 115 2.50 -20.95 -7.43
C LYS A 115 2.98 -20.45 -6.06
N HIS A 116 3.49 -19.22 -6.00
CA HIS A 116 4.16 -18.68 -4.82
C HIS A 116 3.46 -17.41 -4.29
N ASP A 117 2.15 -17.53 -4.02
CA ASP A 117 1.33 -16.38 -3.62
C ASP A 117 1.75 -15.83 -2.23
N ALA A 118 2.16 -16.72 -1.31
CA ALA A 118 2.65 -16.30 0.00
C ALA A 118 3.98 -15.54 -0.11
N THR A 119 4.88 -15.98 -0.97
CA THR A 119 6.14 -15.28 -1.27
C THR A 119 5.88 -13.92 -1.90
N ILE A 120 5.01 -13.85 -2.90
CA ILE A 120 4.67 -12.60 -3.58
C ILE A 120 4.08 -11.60 -2.60
N SER A 121 3.08 -12.00 -1.81
CA SER A 121 2.39 -11.11 -0.88
C SER A 121 3.30 -10.63 0.26
N SER A 122 4.09 -11.54 0.85
CA SER A 122 5.04 -11.18 1.92
C SER A 122 6.16 -10.29 1.42
N GLY A 123 6.70 -10.54 0.24
CA GLY A 123 7.73 -9.69 -0.36
C GLY A 123 7.23 -8.28 -0.66
N LEU A 124 5.98 -8.13 -1.14
CA LEU A 124 5.36 -6.81 -1.29
C LEU A 124 5.17 -6.11 0.07
N ALA A 125 4.81 -6.86 1.11
CA ALA A 125 4.72 -6.30 2.47
C ALA A 125 6.08 -5.81 2.97
N ILE A 126 7.14 -6.60 2.78
CA ILE A 126 8.52 -6.21 3.14
C ILE A 126 8.94 -4.94 2.39
N MET A 127 8.70 -4.88 1.08
CA MET A 127 8.98 -3.69 0.28
C MET A 127 8.20 -2.46 0.76
N ALA A 128 6.94 -2.66 1.17
CA ALA A 128 6.09 -1.60 1.71
C ALA A 128 6.58 -1.07 3.06
N CYS A 129 7.14 -1.94 3.91
CA CYS A 129 7.65 -1.59 5.23
C CYS A 129 8.98 -0.83 5.20
N ASN A 130 9.62 -0.68 4.04
CA ASN A 130 10.86 0.10 3.92
C ASN A 130 10.58 1.60 4.09
N LYS A 131 10.64 2.07 5.33
CA LYS A 131 10.31 3.45 5.75
C LYS A 131 11.08 4.52 4.99
N ASN A 132 12.28 4.22 4.52
CA ASN A 132 13.12 5.18 3.79
C ASN A 132 12.62 5.41 2.35
N LYS A 133 11.82 4.50 1.84
CA LYS A 133 11.31 4.56 0.46
C LYS A 133 9.83 4.97 0.39
N TYR A 134 9.08 4.78 1.48
CA TYR A 134 7.68 5.18 1.50
C TYR A 134 7.55 6.71 1.53
N ARG A 135 6.85 7.24 0.56
CA ARG A 135 6.43 8.66 0.54
C ARG A 135 4.92 8.69 0.52
N PRO A 136 4.29 9.24 1.57
CA PRO A 136 2.84 9.38 1.59
C PRO A 136 2.37 10.21 0.40
N ILE A 137 1.21 9.85 -0.14
CA ILE A 137 0.56 10.66 -1.15
C ILE A 137 0.19 11.98 -0.48
N PRO A 138 0.55 13.13 -1.07
CA PRO A 138 0.10 14.40 -0.53
C PRO A 138 -1.42 14.38 -0.45
N GLU A 139 -1.95 14.63 0.75
CA GLU A 139 -3.39 14.79 0.91
C GLU A 139 -3.87 15.82 -0.11
N ARG A 140 -4.90 15.47 -0.86
CA ARG A 140 -5.60 16.48 -1.65
C ARG A 140 -5.98 17.58 -0.66
N GLN A 141 -5.65 18.83 -0.99
CA GLN A 141 -6.11 19.96 -0.21
C GLN A 141 -7.58 19.71 0.12
N LYS A 142 -7.90 19.70 1.41
CA LYS A 142 -9.28 19.57 1.86
C LYS A 142 -10.05 20.60 1.07
N ILE A 143 -10.95 20.17 0.20
CA ILE A 143 -11.90 21.07 -0.41
C ILE A 143 -12.64 21.65 0.77
N SER A 144 -12.37 22.89 1.12
CA SER A 144 -13.18 23.61 2.09
C SER A 144 -14.56 23.72 1.43
N ILE A 145 -15.45 22.83 1.82
CA ILE A 145 -16.85 22.97 1.45
C ILE A 145 -17.29 24.22 2.19
N ASP A 146 -17.41 25.31 1.46
CA ASP A 146 -18.07 26.50 1.98
C ASP A 146 -19.55 26.12 2.18
N LEU A 147 -19.87 25.73 3.41
CA LEU A 147 -21.22 25.34 3.78
C LEU A 147 -22.19 26.52 3.79
N GLY A 148 -21.74 27.69 3.37
CA GLY A 148 -22.57 28.88 3.25
C GLY A 148 -23.15 29.36 4.58
N PHE A 149 -22.58 28.98 5.71
CA PHE A 149 -23.01 29.48 7.00
C PHE A 149 -22.74 30.97 7.13
N LYS A 150 -23.79 31.74 7.14
CA LYS A 150 -23.73 33.16 7.46
C LYS A 150 -23.68 33.32 8.97
N ARG A 151 -22.63 33.94 9.46
CA ARG A 151 -22.56 34.32 10.86
C ARG A 151 -23.31 35.63 11.05
N TYR A 152 -24.32 35.62 11.92
CA TYR A 152 -24.99 36.83 12.37
C TYR A 152 -24.27 37.32 13.64
N ASP A 153 -23.95 38.59 13.68
CA ASP A 153 -23.56 39.22 14.94
C ASP A 153 -24.77 39.45 15.86
N ASN A 154 -24.51 39.91 17.06
CA ASN A 154 -25.58 40.20 18.04
C ASN A 154 -26.54 41.32 17.61
N THR A 155 -26.26 41.99 16.49
CA THR A 155 -27.09 43.05 15.93
C THR A 155 -27.94 42.57 14.75
N GLY A 156 -27.83 41.30 14.39
CA GLY A 156 -28.54 40.69 13.27
C GLY A 156 -27.94 41.01 11.90
N VAL A 157 -26.80 41.70 11.84
CA VAL A 157 -26.13 42.06 10.59
C VAL A 157 -25.29 40.86 10.11
N ILE A 158 -25.39 40.54 8.81
CA ILE A 158 -24.61 39.46 8.19
C ILE A 158 -23.15 39.94 8.09
N SER A 159 -22.30 39.45 8.99
CA SER A 159 -20.86 39.62 8.81
C SER A 159 -20.31 38.71 7.72
N LYS A 160 -19.36 39.23 6.95
CA LYS A 160 -18.75 38.57 5.81
C LYS A 160 -18.47 37.07 6.04
N ILE A 161 -18.80 36.26 5.04
CA ILE A 161 -18.38 34.87 4.97
C ILE A 161 -16.86 34.82 5.11
N ILE A 162 -16.38 34.20 6.17
CA ILE A 162 -14.95 33.95 6.34
C ILE A 162 -14.61 32.79 5.39
N LYS A 163 -13.84 33.12 4.36
CA LYS A 163 -13.27 32.13 3.44
C LYS A 163 -12.17 31.32 4.13
#